data_5bc70b4854fcc4d24a2c9e166a646f17
#
_entry.id   5bc70b4854fcc4d24a2c9e166a646f17
#
_cell.length_a   1.000
_cell.length_b   1.000
_cell.length_c   1.000
_cell.angle_alpha   90.00
_cell.angle_beta   90.00
_cell.angle_gamma   90.00
#
_symmetry.space_group_name_H-M   'P 1'
#
loop_
_entity.id
_entity.type
_entity.pdbx_description
1 polymer ?
#
loop_
_entity_poly.entity_id
_entity_poly.type
_entity_poly.pdbx_seq_one_letter_code
_entity_poly.pdbx_strand_id
1 'polypeptide(L)'
;MELRISERKQAKIRIAMQGSAGSGKTYSSLLLAKGLTGGDYSKIAIIDTEHRSADLYAHLGKYNVVSMEAPFSPERYIEAIELCEKAGMDVIILDSISHCWDYLLDVHANMQGNSFIAWSKITPRQNKFVHKILNSSAHIIATMRVKQDYVLSQKNGKMIPEKVGLKAIQRNDLDFEFTIVFDIDQAHKAKVTKDRTGLFVSMPQFLIGPTTGIKIREWCCQNIRERRKEISIEIAKCTSLEALRHVYSKYPLLQKELKPIILEKKRELEKMYSQEIPNLNLIEQSKARQNGIDSNQ
;
A
#
# COMPACT_ATOMS: atom_id res chain seq x y z
N MET A 1 20.33 -10.70 11.30
CA MET A 1 20.54 -9.62 10.31
C MET A 1 20.89 -10.27 8.99
N GLU A 2 20.31 -9.82 7.89
CA GLU A 2 20.55 -10.34 6.55
C GLU A 2 20.91 -9.19 5.62
N LEU A 3 21.96 -9.34 4.83
CA LEU A 3 22.33 -8.40 3.76
C LEU A 3 21.62 -8.86 2.49
N ARG A 4 20.77 -8.01 1.90
CA ARG A 4 20.04 -8.31 0.67
C ARG A 4 20.06 -7.12 -0.28
N ILE A 5 19.88 -7.41 -1.56
CA ILE A 5 19.65 -6.37 -2.56
C ILE A 5 18.27 -5.73 -2.30
N SER A 6 18.23 -4.40 -2.30
CA SER A 6 16.98 -3.65 -2.13
C SER A 6 16.08 -3.86 -3.34
N GLU A 7 14.85 -4.29 -3.10
CA GLU A 7 13.83 -4.46 -4.14
C GLU A 7 12.51 -3.84 -3.65
N ARG A 8 11.83 -3.08 -4.52
CA ARG A 8 10.50 -2.57 -4.25
C ARG A 8 9.46 -3.67 -4.52
N LYS A 9 9.34 -4.63 -3.60
CA LYS A 9 8.35 -5.72 -3.71
C LYS A 9 7.04 -5.24 -3.08
N GLN A 10 5.99 -5.03 -3.90
CA GLN A 10 4.62 -4.70 -3.44
C GLN A 10 4.60 -3.77 -2.21
N ALA A 11 5.31 -2.64 -2.33
CA ALA A 11 5.41 -1.70 -1.22
C ALA A 11 4.01 -1.25 -0.79
N LYS A 12 3.65 -1.50 0.46
CA LYS A 12 2.42 -0.95 1.03
C LYS A 12 2.67 0.50 1.42
N ILE A 13 1.89 1.41 0.85
CA ILE A 13 2.07 2.85 1.05
C ILE A 13 1.38 3.34 2.33
N ARG A 14 1.97 4.35 2.96
CA ARG A 14 1.43 5.05 4.12
C ARG A 14 1.20 6.50 3.72
N ILE A 15 -0.07 6.90 3.71
CA ILE A 15 -0.49 8.23 3.25
C ILE A 15 -1.17 8.95 4.41
N ALA A 16 -0.78 10.21 4.63
CA ALA A 16 -1.49 11.11 5.52
C ALA A 16 -2.27 12.15 4.71
N MET A 17 -3.48 12.45 5.13
CA MET A 17 -4.30 13.55 4.61
C MET A 17 -4.64 14.51 5.73
N GLN A 18 -4.09 15.72 5.68
CA GLN A 18 -4.29 16.76 6.67
C GLN A 18 -5.26 17.82 6.13
N GLY A 19 -6.07 18.39 6.99
CA GLY A 19 -6.97 19.48 6.59
C GLY A 19 -8.00 19.78 7.66
N SER A 20 -8.59 20.99 7.58
CA SER A 20 -9.67 21.42 8.47
C SER A 20 -10.94 20.58 8.28
N ALA A 21 -11.89 20.72 9.20
CA ALA A 21 -13.22 20.14 9.01
C ALA A 21 -13.83 20.65 7.70
N GLY A 22 -14.49 19.76 6.92
CA GLY A 22 -15.09 20.12 5.65
C GLY A 22 -14.14 20.21 4.46
N SER A 23 -12.80 20.04 4.63
CA SER A 23 -11.85 20.10 3.50
C SER A 23 -11.94 18.90 2.53
N GLY A 24 -12.76 17.88 2.82
CA GLY A 24 -12.95 16.73 1.93
C GLY A 24 -11.98 15.57 2.14
N LYS A 25 -11.34 15.44 3.32
CA LYS A 25 -10.40 14.35 3.64
C LYS A 25 -10.98 12.96 3.42
N THR A 26 -12.14 12.67 3.99
CA THR A 26 -12.84 11.38 3.88
C THR A 26 -13.14 11.04 2.42
N TYR A 27 -13.73 11.99 1.70
CA TYR A 27 -14.08 11.83 0.27
C TYR A 27 -12.84 11.56 -0.59
N SER A 28 -11.79 12.38 -0.41
CA SER A 28 -10.52 12.23 -1.12
C SER A 28 -9.84 10.89 -0.80
N SER A 29 -9.91 10.44 0.47
CA SER A 29 -9.38 9.14 0.90
C SER A 29 -10.07 7.98 0.18
N LEU A 30 -11.41 8.02 0.06
CA LEU A 30 -12.19 7.00 -0.64
C LEU A 30 -11.88 6.97 -2.15
N LEU A 31 -11.77 8.13 -2.80
CA LEU A 31 -11.40 8.21 -4.22
C LEU A 31 -9.99 7.70 -4.47
N LEU A 32 -9.03 8.06 -3.61
CA LEU A 32 -7.67 7.57 -3.71
C LEU A 32 -7.62 6.05 -3.48
N ALA A 33 -8.32 5.54 -2.47
CA ALA A 33 -8.43 4.12 -2.17
C ALA A 33 -9.03 3.32 -3.35
N LYS A 34 -10.06 3.87 -4.04
CA LYS A 34 -10.58 3.30 -5.29
C LYS A 34 -9.50 3.09 -6.33
N GLY A 35 -8.61 4.07 -6.50
CA GLY A 35 -7.49 3.95 -7.45
C GLY A 35 -6.48 2.90 -7.02
N LEU A 36 -6.14 2.83 -5.73
CA LEU A 36 -5.21 1.85 -5.16
C LEU A 36 -5.71 0.40 -5.33
N THR A 37 -7.03 0.16 -5.17
CA THR A 37 -7.64 -1.17 -5.33
C THR A 37 -7.97 -1.52 -6.79
N GLY A 38 -7.74 -0.59 -7.74
CA GLY A 38 -8.12 -0.79 -9.14
C GLY A 38 -9.60 -0.75 -9.40
N GLY A 39 -10.35 -0.05 -8.55
CA GLY A 39 -11.80 0.13 -8.65
C GLY A 39 -12.63 -0.80 -7.74
N ASP A 40 -12.00 -1.76 -7.09
CA ASP A 40 -12.69 -2.70 -6.21
C ASP A 40 -12.89 -2.11 -4.80
N TYR A 41 -14.07 -1.57 -4.55
CA TYR A 41 -14.46 -1.02 -3.26
C TYR A 41 -14.59 -2.09 -2.16
N SER A 42 -14.86 -3.37 -2.50
CA SER A 42 -14.97 -4.44 -1.52
C SER A 42 -13.66 -4.72 -0.77
N LYS A 43 -12.54 -4.23 -1.31
CA LYS A 43 -11.19 -4.31 -0.73
C LYS A 43 -10.79 -3.08 0.07
N ILE A 44 -11.72 -2.16 0.31
CA ILE A 44 -11.51 -0.94 1.10
C ILE A 44 -12.25 -1.09 2.42
N ALA A 45 -11.56 -0.80 3.52
CA ALA A 45 -12.19 -0.60 4.83
C ALA A 45 -11.90 0.81 5.34
N ILE A 46 -12.89 1.42 5.98
CA ILE A 46 -12.74 2.68 6.71
C ILE A 46 -13.03 2.43 8.20
N ILE A 47 -12.09 2.80 9.05
CA ILE A 47 -12.25 2.85 10.49
C ILE A 47 -12.72 4.26 10.81
N ASP A 48 -14.02 4.39 11.07
CA ASP A 48 -14.72 5.66 11.23
C ASP A 48 -14.88 6.01 12.71
N THR A 49 -14.24 7.11 13.12
CA THR A 49 -14.38 7.71 14.45
C THR A 49 -15.13 9.06 14.38
N GLU A 50 -15.64 9.43 13.20
CA GLU A 50 -16.30 10.71 12.91
C GLU A 50 -17.83 10.54 12.85
N HIS A 51 -18.40 9.78 13.81
CA HIS A 51 -19.86 9.64 13.96
C HIS A 51 -20.58 9.15 12.70
N ARG A 52 -20.11 8.10 12.06
CA ARG A 52 -20.65 7.52 10.82
C ARG A 52 -20.58 8.46 9.61
N SER A 53 -19.62 9.37 9.59
CA SER A 53 -19.41 10.26 8.44
C SER A 53 -19.09 9.47 7.15
N ALA A 54 -18.54 8.28 7.27
CA ALA A 54 -18.28 7.38 6.15
C ALA A 54 -19.58 7.00 5.41
N ASP A 55 -20.68 6.81 6.10
CA ASP A 55 -21.97 6.41 5.49
C ASP A 55 -22.50 7.45 4.51
N LEU A 56 -22.15 8.73 4.66
CA LEU A 56 -22.53 9.82 3.76
C LEU A 56 -22.02 9.61 2.32
N TYR A 57 -20.96 8.82 2.16
CA TYR A 57 -20.32 8.55 0.88
C TYR A 57 -20.62 7.15 0.32
N ALA A 58 -21.64 6.45 0.85
CA ALA A 58 -22.04 5.11 0.39
C ALA A 58 -22.40 5.05 -1.10
N HIS A 59 -22.79 6.18 -1.71
CA HIS A 59 -23.05 6.29 -3.14
C HIS A 59 -21.82 6.08 -4.03
N LEU A 60 -20.59 6.20 -3.49
CA LEU A 60 -19.34 5.98 -4.24
C LEU A 60 -19.10 4.51 -4.55
N GLY A 61 -19.57 3.60 -3.68
CA GLY A 61 -19.39 2.16 -3.85
C GLY A 61 -19.58 1.37 -2.55
N LYS A 62 -19.55 0.04 -2.65
CA LYS A 62 -19.74 -0.88 -1.51
C LYS A 62 -18.40 -1.14 -0.80
N TYR A 63 -17.97 -0.25 0.06
CA TYR A 63 -16.81 -0.43 0.94
C TYR A 63 -17.24 -0.87 2.35
N ASN A 64 -16.28 -1.35 3.14
CA ASN A 64 -16.51 -1.83 4.49
C ASN A 64 -16.29 -0.71 5.50
N VAL A 65 -17.06 -0.66 6.57
CA VAL A 65 -16.94 0.33 7.65
C VAL A 65 -16.80 -0.37 8.99
N VAL A 66 -15.80 0.05 9.76
CA VAL A 66 -15.66 -0.28 11.19
C VAL A 66 -15.99 0.99 11.96
N SER A 67 -17.22 1.09 12.46
CA SER A 67 -17.61 2.22 13.31
C SER A 67 -16.98 2.06 14.69
N MET A 68 -16.19 3.04 15.11
CA MET A 68 -15.52 3.05 16.39
C MET A 68 -16.07 4.19 17.25
N GLU A 69 -16.59 3.84 18.42
CA GLU A 69 -17.02 4.80 19.45
C GLU A 69 -15.95 4.97 20.52
N ALA A 70 -16.02 6.05 21.29
CA ALA A 70 -15.12 6.28 22.41
C ALA A 70 -15.09 5.07 23.38
N PRO A 71 -13.95 4.82 24.04
CA PRO A 71 -12.71 5.58 24.02
C PRO A 71 -11.86 5.28 22.78
N PHE A 72 -11.25 6.30 22.18
CA PHE A 72 -10.42 6.19 20.96
C PHE A 72 -8.97 5.83 21.31
N SER A 73 -8.77 4.74 22.05
CA SER A 73 -7.45 4.34 22.51
C SER A 73 -6.58 3.74 21.39
N PRO A 74 -5.25 3.85 21.47
CA PRO A 74 -4.33 3.22 20.54
C PRO A 74 -4.58 1.72 20.33
N GLU A 75 -4.93 1.02 21.41
CA GLU A 75 -5.18 -0.42 21.39
C GLU A 75 -6.38 -0.77 20.51
N ARG A 76 -7.47 -0.01 20.62
CA ARG A 76 -8.67 -0.21 19.79
C ARG A 76 -8.43 0.07 18.32
N TYR A 77 -7.61 1.09 18.00
CA TYR A 77 -7.19 1.28 16.60
C TYR A 77 -6.36 0.11 16.08
N ILE A 78 -5.47 -0.45 16.89
CA ILE A 78 -4.67 -1.63 16.54
C ILE A 78 -5.60 -2.81 16.26
N GLU A 79 -6.56 -3.10 17.14
CA GLU A 79 -7.56 -4.17 16.98
C GLU A 79 -8.39 -3.97 15.70
N ALA A 80 -8.84 -2.76 15.42
CA ALA A 80 -9.60 -2.45 14.21
C ALA A 80 -8.78 -2.64 12.92
N ILE A 81 -7.50 -2.25 12.93
CA ILE A 81 -6.58 -2.49 11.80
C ILE A 81 -6.41 -4.01 11.60
N GLU A 82 -6.20 -4.77 12.67
CA GLU A 82 -6.04 -6.23 12.60
C GLU A 82 -7.30 -6.93 12.09
N LEU A 83 -8.48 -6.45 12.48
CA LEU A 83 -9.74 -6.95 11.95
C LEU A 83 -9.81 -6.78 10.43
N CYS A 84 -9.47 -5.58 9.94
CA CYS A 84 -9.45 -5.29 8.50
C CYS A 84 -8.41 -6.14 7.75
N GLU A 85 -7.22 -6.32 8.32
CA GLU A 85 -6.17 -7.18 7.73
C GLU A 85 -6.60 -8.64 7.64
N LYS A 86 -7.20 -9.17 8.70
CA LYS A 86 -7.75 -10.55 8.73
C LYS A 86 -8.88 -10.74 7.71
N ALA A 87 -9.67 -9.69 7.47
CA ALA A 87 -10.70 -9.68 6.44
C ALA A 87 -10.15 -9.54 5.00
N GLY A 88 -8.83 -9.40 4.84
CA GLY A 88 -8.16 -9.32 3.53
C GLY A 88 -8.38 -8.01 2.80
N MET A 89 -8.46 -6.90 3.54
CA MET A 89 -8.55 -5.56 2.95
C MET A 89 -7.22 -5.13 2.35
N ASP A 90 -7.26 -4.55 1.15
CA ASP A 90 -6.07 -4.02 0.47
C ASP A 90 -5.74 -2.59 0.90
N VAL A 91 -6.77 -1.82 1.26
CA VAL A 91 -6.65 -0.42 1.74
C VAL A 91 -7.48 -0.26 3.02
N ILE A 92 -6.85 0.32 4.04
CA ILE A 92 -7.51 0.71 5.29
C ILE A 92 -7.38 2.22 5.45
N ILE A 93 -8.52 2.90 5.61
CA ILE A 93 -8.62 4.31 5.90
C ILE A 93 -8.86 4.49 7.39
N LEU A 94 -8.06 5.32 8.07
CA LEU A 94 -8.23 5.70 9.47
C LEU A 94 -8.80 7.12 9.52
N ASP A 95 -10.07 7.27 9.81
CA ASP A 95 -10.77 8.57 9.77
C ASP A 95 -11.46 8.89 11.11
N SER A 96 -10.77 9.63 12.00
CA SER A 96 -9.46 10.23 11.90
C SER A 96 -8.53 9.69 13.02
N ILE A 97 -7.22 9.78 12.83
CA ILE A 97 -6.26 9.41 13.89
C ILE A 97 -6.08 10.55 14.93
N SER A 98 -6.66 11.73 14.70
CA SER A 98 -6.60 12.84 15.65
C SER A 98 -7.31 12.51 16.96
N HIS A 99 -8.41 11.75 16.93
CA HIS A 99 -9.12 11.31 18.14
C HIS A 99 -8.26 10.41 19.04
N CYS A 100 -7.38 9.58 18.43
CA CYS A 100 -6.44 8.79 19.20
C CYS A 100 -5.46 9.68 20.00
N TRP A 101 -5.00 10.75 19.39
CA TRP A 101 -4.10 11.68 20.03
C TRP A 101 -4.80 12.49 21.12
N ASP A 102 -6.01 12.99 20.85
CA ASP A 102 -6.83 13.70 21.84
C ASP A 102 -7.10 12.82 23.07
N TYR A 103 -7.45 11.53 22.87
CA TYR A 103 -7.59 10.56 23.95
C TYR A 103 -6.31 10.42 24.78
N LEU A 104 -5.13 10.34 24.14
CA LEU A 104 -3.86 10.23 24.87
C LEU A 104 -3.53 11.52 25.65
N LEU A 105 -3.89 12.69 25.14
CA LEU A 105 -3.76 13.96 25.85
C LEU A 105 -4.67 14.00 27.06
N ASP A 106 -5.92 13.54 26.96
CA ASP A 106 -6.85 13.46 28.08
C ASP A 106 -6.36 12.48 29.16
N VAL A 107 -5.84 11.31 28.75
CA VAL A 107 -5.22 10.37 29.68
C VAL A 107 -4.04 11.01 30.39
N HIS A 108 -3.19 11.76 29.67
CA HIS A 108 -2.05 12.48 30.25
C HIS A 108 -2.50 13.52 31.26
N ALA A 109 -3.50 14.34 30.92
CA ALA A 109 -4.02 15.41 31.76
C ALA A 109 -4.61 14.89 33.11
N ASN A 110 -5.19 13.67 33.07
CA ASN A 110 -5.79 13.04 34.25
C ASN A 110 -4.79 12.21 35.06
N MET A 111 -3.52 12.06 34.65
CA MET A 111 -2.50 11.39 35.45
C MET A 111 -1.98 12.29 36.58
N GLN A 112 -1.98 11.77 37.81
CA GLN A 112 -1.36 12.44 38.95
C GLN A 112 0.16 12.32 38.88
N GLY A 113 0.87 13.36 39.33
CA GLY A 113 2.31 13.39 39.48
C GLY A 113 3.05 14.18 38.40
N ASN A 114 4.30 13.83 38.17
CA ASN A 114 5.17 14.55 37.23
C ASN A 114 4.79 14.22 35.77
N SER A 115 4.60 15.28 34.97
CA SER A 115 4.29 15.18 33.53
C SER A 115 5.28 14.28 32.76
N PHE A 116 6.56 14.28 33.12
CA PHE A 116 7.58 13.42 32.52
C PHE A 116 7.29 11.93 32.73
N ILE A 117 6.86 11.55 33.94
CA ILE A 117 6.48 10.18 34.28
C ILE A 117 5.19 9.78 33.53
N ALA A 118 4.24 10.70 33.39
CA ALA A 118 3.03 10.46 32.62
C ALA A 118 3.36 10.16 31.16
N TRP A 119 4.23 10.94 30.52
CA TRP A 119 4.67 10.70 29.13
C TRP A 119 5.43 9.39 28.93
N SER A 120 6.20 8.94 29.93
CA SER A 120 6.90 7.64 29.83
C SER A 120 5.92 6.46 29.70
N LYS A 121 4.69 6.59 30.21
CA LYS A 121 3.63 5.58 30.12
C LYS A 121 2.83 5.69 28.83
N ILE A 122 2.63 6.91 28.31
CA ILE A 122 1.81 7.19 27.12
C ILE A 122 2.58 6.96 25.82
N THR A 123 3.84 7.42 25.77
CA THR A 123 4.67 7.31 24.59
C THR A 123 4.78 5.87 24.04
N PRO A 124 4.94 4.81 24.85
CA PRO A 124 4.98 3.44 24.33
C PRO A 124 3.66 3.01 23.67
N ARG A 125 2.50 3.48 24.17
CA ARG A 125 1.19 3.19 23.58
C ARG A 125 1.05 3.82 22.20
N GLN A 126 1.42 5.12 22.10
CA GLN A 126 1.44 5.83 20.82
C GLN A 126 2.40 5.16 19.82
N ASN A 127 3.60 4.80 20.28
CA ASN A 127 4.58 4.14 19.42
C ASN A 127 4.08 2.78 18.89
N LYS A 128 3.39 1.98 19.71
CA LYS A 128 2.76 0.72 19.25
C LYS A 128 1.75 0.96 18.13
N PHE A 129 0.91 2.00 18.26
CA PHE A 129 -0.05 2.37 17.23
C PHE A 129 0.64 2.79 15.93
N VAL A 130 1.64 3.68 16.02
CA VAL A 130 2.44 4.10 14.86
C VAL A 130 3.12 2.89 14.21
N HIS A 131 3.74 2.00 14.99
CA HIS A 131 4.33 0.76 14.50
C HIS A 131 3.30 -0.12 13.76
N LYS A 132 2.05 -0.21 14.26
CA LYS A 132 0.99 -0.96 13.59
C LYS A 132 0.64 -0.34 12.23
N ILE A 133 0.53 0.98 12.14
CA ILE A 133 0.33 1.68 10.88
C ILE A 133 1.46 1.36 9.89
N LEU A 134 2.71 1.47 10.34
CA LEU A 134 3.88 1.29 9.48
C LEU A 134 4.05 -0.14 8.98
N ASN A 135 3.71 -1.13 9.80
CA ASN A 135 3.89 -2.55 9.50
C ASN A 135 2.62 -3.25 8.98
N SER A 136 1.55 -2.51 8.71
CA SER A 136 0.30 -3.08 8.18
C SER A 136 0.53 -3.80 6.84
N SER A 137 -0.12 -4.94 6.66
CA SER A 137 -0.14 -5.69 5.39
C SER A 137 -0.98 -5.03 4.30
N ALA A 138 -1.83 -4.04 4.66
CA ALA A 138 -2.62 -3.21 3.75
C ALA A 138 -1.95 -1.85 3.47
N HIS A 139 -2.39 -1.12 2.45
CA HIS A 139 -2.13 0.31 2.32
C HIS A 139 -2.88 1.06 3.42
N ILE A 140 -2.26 2.04 4.06
CA ILE A 140 -2.92 2.87 5.09
C ILE A 140 -3.06 4.29 4.58
N ILE A 141 -4.27 4.83 4.70
CA ILE A 141 -4.58 6.25 4.52
C ILE A 141 -5.09 6.76 5.86
N ALA A 142 -4.36 7.69 6.48
CA ALA A 142 -4.75 8.27 7.75
C ALA A 142 -5.16 9.73 7.57
N THR A 143 -6.35 10.10 8.01
CA THR A 143 -6.76 11.49 8.03
C THR A 143 -6.38 12.14 9.37
N MET A 144 -6.00 13.40 9.30
CA MET A 144 -5.68 14.23 10.46
C MET A 144 -6.42 15.56 10.38
N ARG A 145 -7.03 15.96 11.48
CA ARG A 145 -7.57 17.30 11.65
C ARG A 145 -6.41 18.27 11.85
N VAL A 146 -6.58 19.51 11.45
CA VAL A 146 -5.60 20.57 11.67
C VAL A 146 -6.22 21.68 12.54
N LYS A 147 -5.37 22.33 13.31
CA LYS A 147 -5.69 23.54 14.08
C LYS A 147 -4.76 24.68 13.69
N GLN A 148 -5.18 25.91 13.99
CA GLN A 148 -4.33 27.08 13.80
C GLN A 148 -3.08 26.96 14.66
N ASP A 149 -1.92 27.14 14.07
CA ASP A 149 -0.64 27.20 14.76
C ASP A 149 -0.25 28.65 15.06
N TYR A 150 0.35 28.88 16.22
CA TYR A 150 0.79 30.18 16.67
C TYR A 150 2.23 30.10 17.14
N VAL A 151 3.00 31.12 16.76
CA VAL A 151 4.35 31.33 17.29
C VAL A 151 4.35 32.62 18.08
N LEU A 152 5.03 32.62 19.22
CA LEU A 152 5.24 33.83 20.00
C LEU A 152 6.35 34.64 19.33
N SER A 153 6.00 35.78 18.71
CA SER A 153 6.94 36.75 18.16
C SER A 153 7.11 37.93 19.08
N GLN A 154 8.34 38.45 19.23
CA GLN A 154 8.60 39.63 20.04
C GLN A 154 8.39 40.88 19.19
N LYS A 155 7.34 41.66 19.49
CA LYS A 155 7.09 42.97 18.87
C LYS A 155 7.05 44.05 19.98
N ASN A 156 7.88 45.07 19.82
CA ASN A 156 7.96 46.20 20.78
C ASN A 156 8.17 45.73 22.25
N GLY A 157 9.02 44.74 22.47
CA GLY A 157 9.31 44.22 23.80
C GLY A 157 8.21 43.32 24.43
N LYS A 158 7.10 43.06 23.70
CA LYS A 158 6.02 42.19 24.13
C LYS A 158 5.98 40.92 23.27
N MET A 159 5.73 39.78 23.92
CA MET A 159 5.47 38.51 23.22
C MET A 159 4.03 38.49 22.71
N ILE A 160 3.85 38.47 21.41
CA ILE A 160 2.53 38.49 20.76
C ILE A 160 2.37 37.18 19.99
N PRO A 161 1.24 36.42 20.14
CA PRO A 161 0.94 35.26 19.34
C PRO A 161 0.72 35.67 17.88
N GLU A 162 1.51 35.11 16.97
CA GLU A 162 1.38 35.33 15.55
C GLU A 162 0.96 34.01 14.86
N LYS A 163 -0.05 34.07 13.98
CA LYS A 163 -0.50 32.93 13.22
C LYS A 163 0.54 32.55 12.18
N VAL A 164 1.04 31.31 12.22
CA VAL A 164 2.07 30.83 11.30
C VAL A 164 1.58 29.76 10.32
N GLY A 165 0.32 29.31 10.47
CA GLY A 165 -0.25 28.32 9.56
C GLY A 165 -1.20 27.34 10.27
N LEU A 166 -1.35 26.16 9.67
CA LEU A 166 -2.14 25.07 10.22
C LEU A 166 -1.19 23.94 10.63
N LYS A 167 -1.48 23.32 11.79
CA LYS A 167 -0.72 22.18 12.32
C LYS A 167 -1.65 21.01 12.56
N ALA A 168 -1.22 19.80 12.19
CA ALA A 168 -1.97 18.58 12.47
C ALA A 168 -2.19 18.38 13.98
N ILE A 169 -3.42 17.99 14.36
CA ILE A 169 -3.75 17.56 15.71
C ILE A 169 -3.23 16.14 15.89
N GLN A 170 -1.94 16.05 16.17
CA GLN A 170 -1.23 14.80 16.34
C GLN A 170 0.10 15.08 17.09
N ARG A 171 0.77 14.02 17.55
CA ARG A 171 2.14 14.13 18.07
C ARG A 171 3.03 14.78 17.00
N ASN A 172 3.91 15.66 17.45
CA ASN A 172 4.91 16.25 16.56
C ASN A 172 5.69 15.14 15.84
N ASP A 173 6.07 15.42 14.59
CA ASP A 173 6.91 14.55 13.75
C ASP A 173 6.22 13.26 13.26
N LEU A 174 4.93 13.02 13.57
CA LEU A 174 4.23 11.84 13.03
C LEU A 174 4.12 11.86 11.51
N ASP A 175 3.99 13.03 10.90
CA ASP A 175 3.96 13.22 9.45
C ASP A 175 5.25 12.70 8.77
N PHE A 176 6.40 12.73 9.49
CA PHE A 176 7.66 12.16 8.99
C PHE A 176 7.64 10.64 8.84
N GLU A 177 6.72 9.95 9.47
CA GLU A 177 6.57 8.50 9.33
C GLU A 177 5.84 8.08 8.04
N PHE A 178 4.98 8.96 7.51
CA PHE A 178 4.24 8.66 6.28
C PHE A 178 5.11 8.77 5.04
N THR A 179 4.75 8.02 4.00
CA THR A 179 5.44 8.04 2.70
C THR A 179 5.04 9.26 1.88
N ILE A 180 3.75 9.61 1.91
CA ILE A 180 3.18 10.79 1.26
C ILE A 180 2.31 11.52 2.26
N VAL A 181 2.40 12.86 2.27
CA VAL A 181 1.52 13.74 3.07
C VAL A 181 0.87 14.75 2.13
N PHE A 182 -0.46 14.79 2.16
CA PHE A 182 -1.29 15.75 1.44
C PHE A 182 -1.94 16.73 2.42
N ASP A 183 -1.75 18.01 2.21
CA ASP A 183 -2.51 19.08 2.88
C ASP A 183 -3.67 19.49 1.99
N ILE A 184 -4.91 19.33 2.47
CA ILE A 184 -6.14 19.62 1.72
C ILE A 184 -6.74 20.91 2.24
N ASP A 185 -6.90 21.89 1.35
CA ASP A 185 -7.49 23.19 1.66
C ASP A 185 -9.03 23.16 1.61
N GLN A 186 -9.67 24.31 1.92
CA GLN A 186 -11.13 24.47 1.88
C GLN A 186 -11.72 24.43 0.46
N ALA A 187 -10.89 24.62 -0.56
CA ALA A 187 -11.27 24.44 -1.97
C ALA A 187 -11.08 22.99 -2.44
N HIS A 188 -10.85 22.06 -1.50
CA HIS A 188 -10.59 20.63 -1.72
C HIS A 188 -9.33 20.33 -2.54
N LYS A 189 -8.45 21.30 -2.72
CA LYS A 189 -7.19 21.12 -3.43
C LYS A 189 -6.12 20.58 -2.48
N ALA A 190 -5.42 19.56 -2.92
CA ALA A 190 -4.31 18.95 -2.20
C ALA A 190 -2.98 19.58 -2.63
N LYS A 191 -2.18 19.97 -1.65
CA LYS A 191 -0.75 20.28 -1.78
C LYS A 191 0.04 19.16 -1.16
N VAL A 192 1.08 18.69 -1.86
CA VAL A 192 1.98 17.68 -1.31
C VAL A 192 3.03 18.37 -0.45
N THR A 193 3.11 18.00 0.82
CA THR A 193 4.10 18.54 1.76
C THR A 193 5.24 17.55 2.02
N LYS A 194 4.98 16.27 1.75
CA LYS A 194 6.00 15.20 1.77
C LYS A 194 5.71 14.16 0.70
N ASP A 195 6.73 13.76 -0.03
CA ASP A 195 6.64 12.71 -1.04
C ASP A 195 7.96 11.95 -1.19
N ARG A 196 8.02 10.73 -0.65
CA ARG A 196 9.15 9.82 -0.85
C ARG A 196 9.09 9.04 -2.16
N THR A 197 7.98 9.17 -2.90
CA THR A 197 7.81 8.46 -4.18
C THR A 197 8.33 9.25 -5.37
N GLY A 198 8.42 10.57 -5.25
CA GLY A 198 8.76 11.49 -6.34
C GLY A 198 7.63 11.71 -7.34
N LEU A 199 6.43 11.16 -7.13
CA LEU A 199 5.31 11.23 -8.07
C LEU A 199 4.67 12.61 -8.17
N PHE A 200 4.75 13.40 -7.09
CA PHE A 200 3.98 14.64 -6.94
C PHE A 200 4.84 15.87 -6.62
N VAL A 201 6.17 15.73 -6.50
CA VAL A 201 7.10 16.79 -6.04
C VAL A 201 6.97 18.10 -6.84
N SER A 202 6.74 18.01 -8.15
CA SER A 202 6.64 19.17 -9.03
C SER A 202 5.22 19.54 -9.43
N MET A 203 4.21 18.88 -8.80
CA MET A 203 2.82 19.13 -9.16
C MET A 203 2.27 20.37 -8.43
N PRO A 204 1.52 21.25 -9.13
CA PRO A 204 0.73 22.27 -8.47
C PRO A 204 -0.37 21.64 -7.62
N GLN A 205 -1.10 22.44 -6.85
CA GLN A 205 -2.27 21.96 -6.14
C GLN A 205 -3.30 21.31 -7.09
N PHE A 206 -3.84 20.17 -6.69
CA PHE A 206 -4.76 19.38 -7.51
C PHE A 206 -5.88 18.74 -6.66
N LEU A 207 -6.94 18.28 -7.32
CA LEU A 207 -7.98 17.48 -6.67
C LEU A 207 -7.54 16.01 -6.63
N ILE A 208 -7.58 15.41 -5.44
CA ILE A 208 -7.33 13.98 -5.28
C ILE A 208 -8.49 13.19 -5.89
N GLY A 209 -8.15 12.25 -6.76
CA GLY A 209 -9.12 11.39 -7.42
C GLY A 209 -8.60 9.96 -7.60
N PRO A 210 -9.38 9.08 -8.25
CA PRO A 210 -8.96 7.70 -8.52
C PRO A 210 -7.64 7.62 -9.30
N THR A 211 -7.38 8.56 -10.20
CA THR A 211 -6.12 8.64 -10.96
C THR A 211 -4.89 8.83 -10.08
N THR A 212 -5.04 9.55 -8.95
CA THR A 212 -3.98 9.70 -7.94
C THR A 212 -3.62 8.34 -7.34
N GLY A 213 -4.64 7.57 -6.94
CA GLY A 213 -4.45 6.21 -6.41
C GLY A 213 -3.86 5.24 -7.44
N ILE A 214 -4.28 5.33 -8.70
CA ILE A 214 -3.72 4.52 -9.80
C ILE A 214 -2.22 4.78 -9.97
N LYS A 215 -1.79 6.06 -10.02
CA LYS A 215 -0.36 6.43 -10.10
C LYS A 215 0.45 5.83 -8.96
N ILE A 216 -0.06 5.93 -7.73
CA ILE A 216 0.60 5.36 -6.55
C ILE A 216 0.67 3.83 -6.64
N ARG A 217 -0.42 3.17 -7.04
CA ARG A 217 -0.45 1.71 -7.25
C ARG A 217 0.57 1.27 -8.29
N GLU A 218 0.67 1.98 -9.39
CA GLU A 218 1.65 1.71 -10.43
C GLU A 218 3.07 1.84 -9.92
N TRP A 219 3.35 2.89 -9.14
CA TRP A 219 4.65 3.06 -8.49
C TRP A 219 4.98 1.92 -7.52
N CYS A 220 4.01 1.46 -6.72
CA CYS A 220 4.19 0.32 -5.82
C CYS A 220 4.49 -0.99 -6.56
N CYS A 221 3.98 -1.15 -7.79
CA CYS A 221 4.08 -2.35 -8.60
C CYS A 221 5.15 -2.28 -9.71
N GLN A 222 5.85 -1.16 -9.88
CA GLN A 222 6.74 -0.92 -11.02
C GLN A 222 7.81 -2.01 -11.16
N ASN A 223 8.52 -2.34 -10.10
CA ASN A 223 9.55 -3.38 -10.13
C ASN A 223 8.98 -4.78 -10.41
N ILE A 224 7.74 -5.05 -10.03
CA ILE A 224 7.07 -6.32 -10.33
C ILE A 224 6.77 -6.41 -11.82
N ARG A 225 6.31 -5.32 -12.45
CA ARG A 225 6.04 -5.29 -13.89
C ARG A 225 7.30 -5.48 -14.72
N GLU A 226 8.39 -4.79 -14.35
CA GLU A 226 9.70 -4.93 -15.00
C GLU A 226 10.23 -6.35 -14.83
N ARG A 227 10.21 -6.88 -13.61
CA ARG A 227 10.65 -8.25 -13.32
C ARG A 227 9.76 -9.31 -13.98
N ARG A 228 8.44 -9.09 -14.10
CA ARG A 228 7.56 -9.96 -14.89
C ARG A 228 7.96 -10.03 -16.36
N LYS A 229 8.33 -8.88 -16.96
CA LYS A 229 8.83 -8.86 -18.33
C LYS A 229 10.13 -9.66 -18.48
N GLU A 230 11.08 -9.46 -17.57
CA GLU A 230 12.34 -10.22 -17.55
C GLU A 230 12.10 -11.71 -17.39
N ILE A 231 11.25 -12.12 -16.44
CA ILE A 231 10.90 -13.53 -16.21
C ILE A 231 10.13 -14.10 -17.41
N SER A 232 9.24 -13.32 -18.02
CA SER A 232 8.53 -13.77 -19.25
C SER A 232 9.50 -14.03 -20.40
N ILE A 233 10.55 -13.22 -20.54
CA ILE A 233 11.63 -13.45 -21.50
C ILE A 233 12.45 -14.70 -21.11
N GLU A 234 12.74 -14.91 -19.84
CA GLU A 234 13.43 -16.10 -19.33
C GLU A 234 12.60 -17.37 -19.61
N ILE A 235 11.28 -17.33 -19.36
CA ILE A 235 10.35 -18.42 -19.67
C ILE A 235 10.31 -18.69 -21.18
N ALA A 236 10.23 -17.66 -22.02
CA ALA A 236 10.19 -17.81 -23.46
C ALA A 236 11.45 -18.50 -24.02
N LYS A 237 12.61 -18.29 -23.39
CA LYS A 237 13.90 -18.92 -23.76
C LYS A 237 14.03 -20.36 -23.30
N CYS A 238 13.13 -20.88 -22.46
CA CYS A 238 13.19 -22.28 -22.02
C CYS A 238 12.92 -23.23 -23.19
N THR A 239 13.85 -24.15 -23.42
CA THR A 239 13.77 -25.20 -24.45
C THR A 239 13.41 -26.59 -23.90
N SER A 240 13.36 -26.72 -22.54
CA SER A 240 12.99 -27.98 -21.90
C SER A 240 12.03 -27.78 -20.73
N LEU A 241 11.27 -28.81 -20.38
CA LEU A 241 10.37 -28.83 -19.23
C LEU A 241 11.14 -28.69 -17.90
N GLU A 242 12.38 -29.16 -17.84
CA GLU A 242 13.25 -29.05 -16.67
C GLU A 242 13.69 -27.60 -16.45
N ALA A 243 14.14 -26.91 -17.50
CA ALA A 243 14.47 -25.48 -17.46
C ALA A 243 13.25 -24.66 -17.02
N LEU A 244 12.06 -24.99 -17.53
CA LEU A 244 10.83 -24.31 -17.15
C LEU A 244 10.46 -24.51 -15.68
N ARG A 245 10.65 -25.71 -15.13
CA ARG A 245 10.48 -26.00 -13.69
C ARG A 245 11.47 -25.22 -12.84
N HIS A 246 12.72 -25.12 -13.28
CA HIS A 246 13.76 -24.36 -12.58
C HIS A 246 13.38 -22.88 -12.48
N VAL A 247 12.94 -22.26 -13.57
CA VAL A 247 12.46 -20.86 -13.58
C VAL A 247 11.27 -20.69 -12.62
N TYR A 248 10.30 -21.61 -12.61
CA TYR A 248 9.15 -21.55 -11.72
C TYR A 248 9.53 -21.63 -10.23
N SER A 249 10.50 -22.48 -9.88
CA SER A 249 10.99 -22.65 -8.52
C SER A 249 11.84 -21.46 -8.05
N LYS A 250 12.54 -20.79 -8.96
CA LYS A 250 13.39 -19.63 -8.69
C LYS A 250 12.60 -18.40 -8.18
N TYR A 251 11.29 -18.31 -8.51
CA TYR A 251 10.45 -17.15 -8.19
C TYR A 251 9.21 -17.51 -7.36
N PRO A 252 9.35 -18.01 -6.11
CA PRO A 252 8.24 -18.54 -5.33
C PRO A 252 7.14 -17.52 -5.05
N LEU A 253 7.51 -16.23 -4.90
CA LEU A 253 6.55 -15.14 -4.61
C LEU A 253 5.70 -14.71 -5.81
N LEU A 254 6.10 -15.04 -7.03
CA LEU A 254 5.41 -14.71 -8.28
C LEU A 254 4.71 -15.90 -8.92
N GLN A 255 4.75 -17.08 -8.31
CA GLN A 255 4.20 -18.31 -8.86
C GLN A 255 2.73 -18.19 -9.29
N LYS A 256 1.91 -17.51 -8.49
CA LYS A 256 0.48 -17.30 -8.77
C LYS A 256 0.28 -16.53 -10.09
N GLU A 257 1.10 -15.49 -10.30
CA GLU A 257 1.01 -14.59 -11.46
C GLU A 257 1.70 -15.19 -12.70
N LEU A 258 2.75 -15.99 -12.51
CA LEU A 258 3.49 -16.66 -13.59
C LEU A 258 2.80 -17.93 -14.10
N LYS A 259 1.92 -18.53 -13.30
CA LYS A 259 1.25 -19.80 -13.61
C LYS A 259 0.62 -19.84 -15.01
N PRO A 260 -0.11 -18.81 -15.49
CA PRO A 260 -0.69 -18.83 -16.84
C PRO A 260 0.39 -18.93 -17.93
N ILE A 261 1.45 -18.11 -17.83
CA ILE A 261 2.55 -18.05 -18.81
C ILE A 261 3.35 -19.37 -18.82
N ILE A 262 3.60 -19.92 -17.64
CA ILE A 262 4.27 -21.23 -17.47
C ILE A 262 3.45 -22.35 -18.09
N LEU A 263 2.13 -22.38 -17.89
CA LEU A 263 1.26 -23.41 -18.46
C LEU A 263 1.19 -23.32 -20.00
N GLU A 264 1.19 -22.11 -20.55
CA GLU A 264 1.22 -21.91 -21.99
C GLU A 264 2.53 -22.42 -22.58
N LYS A 265 3.68 -22.02 -22.03
CA LYS A 265 5.00 -22.50 -22.49
C LYS A 265 5.16 -23.99 -22.32
N LYS A 266 4.63 -24.58 -21.25
CA LYS A 266 4.62 -26.03 -21.04
C LYS A 266 3.90 -26.75 -22.20
N ARG A 267 2.71 -26.28 -22.60
CA ARG A 267 1.94 -26.84 -23.72
C ARG A 267 2.69 -26.73 -25.04
N GLU A 268 3.39 -25.63 -25.29
CA GLU A 268 4.24 -25.47 -26.47
C GLU A 268 5.34 -26.53 -26.52
N LEU A 269 6.09 -26.67 -25.42
CA LEU A 269 7.16 -27.65 -25.32
C LEU A 269 6.65 -29.11 -25.50
N GLU A 270 5.53 -29.44 -24.84
CA GLU A 270 4.90 -30.77 -24.96
C GLU A 270 4.49 -31.09 -26.44
N LYS A 271 3.96 -30.08 -27.14
CA LYS A 271 3.62 -30.23 -28.57
C LYS A 271 4.88 -30.45 -29.44
N MET A 272 5.97 -29.72 -29.18
CA MET A 272 7.24 -29.89 -29.90
C MET A 272 7.79 -31.31 -29.72
N TYR A 273 7.84 -31.82 -28.48
CA TYR A 273 8.29 -33.18 -28.20
C TYR A 273 7.40 -34.24 -28.84
N SER A 274 6.08 -34.02 -28.90
CA SER A 274 5.15 -34.97 -29.56
C SER A 274 5.29 -35.02 -31.07
N GLN A 275 5.83 -33.98 -31.70
CA GLN A 275 6.10 -33.93 -33.15
C GLN A 275 7.48 -34.50 -33.52
N GLU A 276 8.45 -34.51 -32.61
CA GLU A 276 9.79 -35.06 -32.85
C GLU A 276 9.83 -36.60 -32.79
N ILE A 277 8.99 -37.23 -31.97
CA ILE A 277 8.94 -38.69 -31.80
C ILE A 277 8.55 -39.43 -33.09
N PRO A 278 7.58 -39.00 -33.93
CA PRO A 278 7.26 -39.65 -35.20
C PRO A 278 8.40 -39.61 -36.22
N ASN A 279 9.19 -38.53 -36.23
CA ASN A 279 10.30 -38.38 -37.16
C ASN A 279 11.50 -39.29 -36.84
N LEU A 280 11.79 -39.53 -35.56
CA LEU A 280 12.84 -40.47 -35.15
C LEU A 280 12.50 -41.92 -35.53
N ASN A 281 11.25 -42.33 -35.35
CA ASN A 281 10.79 -43.67 -35.76
C ASN A 281 10.83 -43.87 -37.28
N LEU A 282 10.58 -42.83 -38.08
CA LEU A 282 10.70 -42.89 -39.55
C LEU A 282 12.16 -42.97 -40.02
N ILE A 283 13.07 -42.28 -39.34
CA ILE A 283 14.51 -42.28 -39.62
C ILE A 283 15.12 -43.66 -39.25
N GLU A 284 14.74 -44.24 -38.11
CA GLU A 284 15.19 -45.58 -37.73
C GLU A 284 14.65 -46.65 -38.66
N GLN A 285 13.38 -46.55 -39.07
CA GLN A 285 12.81 -47.48 -40.08
C GLN A 285 13.46 -47.35 -41.47
N SER A 286 13.87 -46.15 -41.89
CA SER A 286 14.58 -45.95 -43.17
C SER A 286 16.01 -46.50 -43.12
N LYS A 287 16.72 -46.33 -41.99
CA LYS A 287 18.05 -46.91 -41.77
C LYS A 287 18.02 -48.43 -41.67
N ALA A 288 17.00 -49.05 -41.06
CA ALA A 288 16.80 -50.48 -41.00
C ALA A 288 16.51 -51.08 -42.40
N ARG A 289 15.82 -50.37 -43.28
CA ARG A 289 15.57 -50.79 -44.69
C ARG A 289 16.82 -50.67 -45.55
N GLN A 290 17.68 -49.69 -45.32
CA GLN A 290 18.96 -49.60 -46.07
C GLN A 290 19.97 -50.67 -45.65
N ASN A 291 20.05 -51.01 -44.36
CA ASN A 291 20.95 -52.07 -43.88
C ASN A 291 20.46 -53.52 -44.19
N GLY A 292 19.19 -53.67 -44.59
CA GLY A 292 18.64 -54.97 -44.98
C GLY A 292 18.81 -55.34 -46.50
N ILE A 293 19.29 -54.37 -47.29
CA ILE A 293 19.49 -54.61 -48.74
C ILE A 293 20.93 -55.06 -49.05
N ASP A 294 21.91 -54.82 -48.19
CA ASP A 294 23.32 -55.20 -48.40
C ASP A 294 23.71 -56.60 -47.89
N SER A 295 22.75 -57.41 -47.44
CA SER A 295 23.02 -58.79 -46.96
C SER A 295 22.56 -59.92 -47.92
N ASN A 296 22.26 -59.56 -49.17
CA ASN A 296 22.00 -60.59 -50.26
C ASN A 296 22.77 -60.22 -51.54
N GLN A 297 24.08 -60.33 -51.51
CA GLN A 297 24.94 -60.57 -52.65
C GLN A 297 26.04 -61.56 -52.27
#